data_36464005d8f54db112be35658ca7a851
#
_entry.id   36464005d8f54db112be35658ca7a851
#
_cell.length_a   1.000
_cell.length_b   1.000
_cell.length_c   1.000
_cell.angle_alpha   90.00
_cell.angle_beta   90.00
_cell.angle_gamma   90.00
#
_symmetry.space_group_name_H-M   'P 1'
#
loop_
_entity.id
_entity.type
_entity.pdbx_description
1 polymer ?
#
loop_
_entity_poly.entity_id
_entity_poly.type
_entity_poly.pdbx_seq_one_letter_code
_entity_poly.pdbx_strand_id
1 'polypeptide(L)'
;GDVYKRQDDAIAAALADLGAAREEVDITVIDEGSKGFLGMFGSKDAVVLVKKNFNPEKEAETFLKEVFLSMGLIVKIKTEQKDKHLYIDLTGDDMGILIGKRGQTLDALQYLVNLVVNKKSPYYISVMLDTENYRQRRKETIENLARNVASKVKKTGRPCLLYTSPSP
;
A
#
# COMPACT_ATOMS: atom_id res chain seq x y z
N GLY A 1 37.77 15.74 -10.61
CA GLY A 1 37.27 16.01 -9.26
C GLY A 1 36.06 16.95 -9.21
N ASP A 2 36.12 18.12 -9.89
CA ASP A 2 35.07 19.16 -9.72
C ASP A 2 33.76 18.93 -10.51
N VAL A 3 33.77 18.17 -11.59
CA VAL A 3 32.56 17.79 -12.34
C VAL A 3 31.70 16.84 -11.51
N TYR A 4 32.31 15.85 -10.91
CA TYR A 4 31.60 14.91 -9.99
C TYR A 4 31.05 15.65 -8.77
N LYS A 5 31.79 16.62 -8.22
CA LYS A 5 31.32 17.41 -7.08
C LYS A 5 30.05 18.21 -7.42
N ARG A 6 29.94 18.79 -8.63
CA ARG A 6 28.72 19.49 -9.05
C ARG A 6 27.53 18.57 -9.28
N GLN A 7 27.78 17.37 -9.79
CA GLN A 7 26.71 16.35 -9.89
C GLN A 7 26.20 15.95 -8.51
N ASP A 8 27.09 15.70 -7.56
CA ASP A 8 26.73 15.36 -6.19
C ASP A 8 25.98 16.51 -5.49
N ASP A 9 26.38 17.74 -5.69
CA ASP A 9 25.69 18.94 -5.17
C ASP A 9 24.28 19.08 -5.77
N ALA A 10 24.10 18.86 -7.08
CA ALA A 10 22.81 18.87 -7.74
C ALA A 10 21.88 17.73 -7.27
N ILE A 11 22.44 16.54 -7.08
CA ILE A 11 21.72 15.39 -6.54
C ILE A 11 21.30 15.68 -5.08
N ALA A 12 22.19 16.20 -4.25
CA ALA A 12 21.89 16.51 -2.86
C ALA A 12 20.77 17.56 -2.74
N ALA A 13 20.80 18.61 -3.58
CA ALA A 13 19.75 19.61 -3.62
C ALA A 13 18.40 18.99 -4.04
N ALA A 14 18.36 18.16 -5.08
CA ALA A 14 17.15 17.50 -5.54
C ALA A 14 16.59 16.51 -4.50
N LEU A 15 17.44 15.79 -3.78
CA LEU A 15 17.03 14.89 -2.68
C LEU A 15 16.43 15.68 -1.52
N ALA A 16 17.01 16.84 -1.18
CA ALA A 16 16.47 17.71 -0.14
C ALA A 16 15.09 18.26 -0.52
N ASP A 17 14.91 18.71 -1.76
CA ASP A 17 13.62 19.20 -2.27
C ASP A 17 12.54 18.12 -2.32
N LEU A 18 12.91 16.87 -2.67
CA LEU A 18 11.99 15.75 -2.73
C LEU A 18 11.72 15.11 -1.36
N GLY A 19 12.51 15.45 -0.32
CA GLY A 19 12.44 14.81 0.99
C GLY A 19 12.60 13.28 0.88
N ALA A 20 13.50 12.81 0.03
CA ALA A 20 13.71 11.40 -0.26
C ALA A 20 15.16 10.97 -0.02
N ALA A 21 15.36 9.73 0.42
CA ALA A 21 16.68 9.14 0.51
C ALA A 21 17.19 8.71 -0.89
N ARG A 22 18.50 8.59 -1.04
CA ARG A 22 19.12 8.24 -2.34
C ARG A 22 18.66 6.88 -2.87
N GLU A 23 18.35 5.96 -1.98
CA GLU A 23 17.83 4.62 -2.29
C GLU A 23 16.37 4.62 -2.78
N GLU A 24 15.67 5.73 -2.57
CA GLU A 24 14.26 5.90 -2.95
C GLU A 24 14.06 6.58 -4.29
N VAL A 25 15.14 6.86 -5.02
CA VAL A 25 15.08 7.64 -6.26
C VAL A 25 15.94 6.99 -7.36
N ASP A 26 15.47 7.14 -8.60
CA ASP A 26 16.26 6.92 -9.80
C ASP A 26 16.90 8.24 -10.23
N ILE A 27 18.21 8.24 -10.43
CA ILE A 27 18.98 9.41 -10.81
C ILE A 27 19.47 9.19 -12.22
N THR A 28 19.09 10.09 -13.12
CA THR A 28 19.58 10.12 -14.50
C THR A 28 20.33 11.43 -14.75
N VAL A 29 21.61 11.35 -15.07
CA VAL A 29 22.42 12.52 -15.46
C VAL A 29 22.07 12.86 -16.90
N ILE A 30 21.48 14.06 -17.10
CA ILE A 30 21.13 14.57 -18.43
C ILE A 30 22.31 15.31 -19.05
N ASP A 31 23.02 16.12 -18.25
CA ASP A 31 24.19 16.88 -18.67
C ASP A 31 25.20 16.87 -17.53
N GLU A 32 26.42 16.43 -17.82
CA GLU A 32 27.49 16.38 -16.83
C GLU A 32 28.05 17.77 -16.43
N GLY A 33 27.66 18.78 -17.19
CA GLY A 33 28.25 20.10 -17.07
C GLY A 33 29.66 20.19 -17.66
N SER A 34 30.17 21.37 -17.86
CA SER A 34 31.53 21.57 -18.36
C SER A 34 32.26 22.67 -17.58
N LYS A 35 33.57 22.51 -17.42
CA LYS A 35 34.44 23.63 -17.02
C LYS A 35 34.67 24.54 -18.20
N GLY A 36 34.30 25.79 -18.06
CA GLY A 36 34.68 26.80 -19.05
C GLY A 36 36.21 26.91 -19.21
N PHE A 37 36.65 27.45 -20.34
CA PHE A 37 38.06 27.68 -20.61
C PHE A 37 38.64 28.63 -19.53
N LEU A 38 39.71 28.23 -18.86
CA LEU A 38 40.37 28.95 -17.75
C LEU A 38 39.49 29.23 -16.51
N GLY A 39 38.38 28.50 -16.29
CA GLY A 39 37.57 28.64 -15.08
C GLY A 39 36.75 29.90 -14.92
N MET A 40 36.71 30.82 -15.94
CA MET A 40 36.03 32.09 -15.85
C MET A 40 34.93 32.33 -16.92
N PHE A 41 34.96 31.63 -18.05
CA PHE A 41 33.95 31.79 -19.09
C PHE A 41 33.39 30.47 -19.57
N GLY A 42 32.03 30.33 -19.55
CA GLY A 42 31.33 29.20 -20.15
C GLY A 42 31.24 27.93 -19.23
N SER A 43 31.27 28.08 -17.92
CA SER A 43 30.95 26.97 -17.05
C SER A 43 29.47 26.62 -17.18
N LYS A 44 29.16 25.34 -17.42
CA LYS A 44 27.80 24.80 -17.48
C LYS A 44 27.56 23.91 -16.27
N ASP A 45 26.46 24.15 -15.58
CA ASP A 45 26.10 23.32 -14.42
C ASP A 45 25.64 21.93 -14.84
N ALA A 46 25.82 20.97 -13.97
CA ALA A 46 25.30 19.61 -14.17
C ALA A 46 23.76 19.62 -14.05
N VAL A 47 23.10 18.91 -14.96
CA VAL A 47 21.66 18.75 -14.94
C VAL A 47 21.36 17.27 -14.66
N VAL A 48 20.67 17.01 -13.56
CA VAL A 48 20.26 15.68 -13.13
C VAL A 48 18.73 15.60 -13.08
N LEU A 49 18.18 14.49 -13.56
CA LEU A 49 16.78 14.15 -13.37
C LEU A 49 16.71 13.15 -12.21
N VAL A 50 16.03 13.56 -11.14
CA VAL A 50 15.80 12.71 -9.97
C VAL A 50 14.31 12.36 -9.94
N LYS A 51 14.00 11.06 -10.04
CA LYS A 51 12.65 10.54 -10.01
C LYS A 51 12.47 9.64 -8.79
N LYS A 52 11.48 9.95 -7.96
CA LYS A 52 11.16 9.11 -6.79
C LYS A 52 10.60 7.76 -7.24
N ASN A 53 11.19 6.69 -6.73
CA ASN A 53 10.72 5.33 -6.98
C ASN A 53 9.39 5.10 -6.26
N PHE A 54 8.42 4.58 -6.99
CA PHE A 54 7.17 4.18 -6.40
C PHE A 54 7.34 2.84 -5.67
N ASN A 55 7.06 2.84 -4.37
CA ASN A 55 7.04 1.62 -3.56
C ASN A 55 5.63 1.42 -2.99
N PRO A 56 4.86 0.45 -3.51
CA PRO A 56 3.48 0.23 -3.10
C PRO A 56 3.34 -0.23 -1.65
N GLU A 57 4.31 -0.99 -1.13
CA GLU A 57 4.32 -1.45 0.26
C GLU A 57 4.42 -0.26 1.22
N LYS A 58 5.38 0.64 0.96
CA LYS A 58 5.60 1.85 1.76
C LYS A 58 4.39 2.80 1.73
N GLU A 59 3.78 2.99 0.56
CA GLU A 59 2.57 3.81 0.42
C GLU A 59 1.40 3.23 1.22
N ALA A 60 1.18 1.92 1.11
CA ALA A 60 0.14 1.23 1.86
C ALA A 60 0.37 1.30 3.38
N GLU A 61 1.61 1.02 3.83
CA GLU A 61 1.96 1.08 5.23
C GLU A 61 1.80 2.48 5.82
N THR A 62 2.24 3.53 5.11
CA THR A 62 2.13 4.91 5.58
C THR A 62 0.66 5.28 5.79
N PHE A 63 -0.18 5.01 4.79
CA PHE A 63 -1.62 5.27 4.88
C PHE A 63 -2.27 4.49 6.04
N LEU A 64 -1.99 3.20 6.16
CA LEU A 64 -2.58 2.36 7.21
C LEU A 64 -2.12 2.80 8.61
N LYS A 65 -0.85 3.18 8.79
CA LYS A 65 -0.32 3.70 10.06
C LYS A 65 -1.06 4.98 10.49
N GLU A 66 -1.31 5.90 9.56
CA GLU A 66 -2.06 7.14 9.84
C GLU A 66 -3.51 6.84 10.23
N VAL A 67 -4.17 5.92 9.53
CA VAL A 67 -5.54 5.49 9.83
C VAL A 67 -5.60 4.85 11.23
N PHE A 68 -4.72 3.89 11.52
CA PHE A 68 -4.72 3.19 12.81
C PHE A 68 -4.37 4.11 13.97
N LEU A 69 -3.42 5.04 13.77
CA LEU A 69 -3.12 6.07 14.76
C LEU A 69 -4.35 6.94 15.06
N SER A 70 -5.08 7.35 14.04
CA SER A 70 -6.31 8.13 14.18
C SER A 70 -7.43 7.36 14.87
N MET A 71 -7.46 6.02 14.72
CA MET A 71 -8.40 5.13 15.40
C MET A 71 -7.95 4.75 16.82
N GLY A 72 -6.75 5.11 17.23
CA GLY A 72 -6.17 4.72 18.53
C GLY A 72 -5.82 3.22 18.62
N LEU A 73 -5.54 2.58 17.49
CA LEU A 73 -5.25 1.14 17.41
C LEU A 73 -3.76 0.89 17.23
N ILE A 74 -3.25 -0.11 17.95
CA ILE A 74 -1.88 -0.61 17.79
C ILE A 74 -1.93 -1.84 16.90
N VAL A 75 -1.50 -1.69 15.65
CA VAL A 75 -1.57 -2.73 14.62
C VAL A 75 -0.19 -2.96 14.02
N LYS A 76 0.22 -4.21 13.94
CA LYS A 76 1.40 -4.62 13.21
C LYS A 76 1.00 -4.92 11.77
N ILE A 77 1.66 -4.24 10.84
CA ILE A 77 1.42 -4.36 9.40
C ILE A 77 2.56 -5.18 8.81
N LYS A 78 2.21 -6.22 8.07
CA LYS A 78 3.16 -6.99 7.27
C LYS A 78 2.73 -6.90 5.81
N THR A 79 3.65 -6.51 4.95
CA THR A 79 3.41 -6.37 3.50
C THR A 79 4.27 -7.36 2.73
N GLU A 80 3.77 -7.85 1.62
CA GLU A 80 4.48 -8.69 0.67
C GLU A 80 3.98 -8.38 -0.74
N GLN A 81 4.86 -7.89 -1.60
CA GLN A 81 4.56 -7.68 -3.01
C GLN A 81 5.00 -8.89 -3.85
N LYS A 82 4.09 -9.40 -4.67
CA LYS A 82 4.37 -10.40 -5.70
C LYS A 82 3.81 -9.91 -7.02
N ASP A 83 4.67 -9.57 -7.95
CA ASP A 83 4.31 -9.00 -9.25
C ASP A 83 3.41 -7.75 -9.10
N LYS A 84 2.16 -7.86 -9.55
CA LYS A 84 1.12 -6.81 -9.47
C LYS A 84 0.15 -7.01 -8.31
N HIS A 85 0.48 -7.87 -7.35
CA HIS A 85 -0.34 -8.14 -6.17
C HIS A 85 0.39 -7.68 -4.92
N LEU A 86 -0.28 -6.88 -4.12
CA LEU A 86 0.19 -6.45 -2.79
C LEU A 86 -0.66 -7.13 -1.72
N TYR A 87 -0.04 -8.03 -0.96
CA TYR A 87 -0.65 -8.71 0.17
C TYR A 87 -0.30 -7.96 1.45
N ILE A 88 -1.32 -7.71 2.27
CA ILE A 88 -1.17 -7.00 3.54
C ILE A 88 -1.85 -7.82 4.62
N ASP A 89 -1.10 -8.21 5.63
CA ASP A 89 -1.61 -8.92 6.80
C ASP A 89 -1.51 -8.02 8.04
N LEU A 90 -2.62 -7.91 8.77
CA LEU A 90 -2.76 -7.08 9.95
C LEU A 90 -2.85 -7.95 11.19
N THR A 91 -2.06 -7.63 12.22
CA THR A 91 -2.09 -8.33 13.50
C THR A 91 -2.05 -7.35 14.67
N GLY A 92 -2.80 -7.65 15.73
CA GLY A 92 -2.91 -6.82 16.93
C GLY A 92 -4.01 -7.31 17.87
N ASP A 93 -4.21 -6.62 18.99
CA ASP A 93 -5.14 -7.08 20.03
C ASP A 93 -6.62 -6.84 19.66
N ASP A 94 -6.93 -5.75 18.95
CA ASP A 94 -8.30 -5.31 18.66
C ASP A 94 -8.72 -5.53 17.19
N MET A 95 -8.29 -6.64 16.57
CA MET A 95 -8.56 -6.92 15.15
C MET A 95 -10.05 -7.01 14.82
N GLY A 96 -10.90 -7.32 15.80
CA GLY A 96 -12.34 -7.31 15.64
C GLY A 96 -12.91 -5.97 15.14
N ILE A 97 -12.32 -4.84 15.56
CA ILE A 97 -12.70 -3.49 15.09
C ILE A 97 -12.39 -3.33 13.60
N LEU A 98 -11.22 -3.82 13.16
CA LEU A 98 -10.78 -3.75 11.76
C LEU A 98 -11.55 -4.72 10.86
N ILE A 99 -12.01 -5.84 11.39
CA ILE A 99 -12.90 -6.75 10.69
C ILE A 99 -14.27 -6.10 10.50
N GLY A 100 -14.82 -5.57 11.60
CA GLY A 100 -16.17 -5.00 11.63
C GLY A 100 -17.28 -6.04 11.42
N LYS A 101 -18.49 -5.55 11.18
CA LYS A 101 -19.63 -6.43 10.98
C LYS A 101 -19.46 -7.24 9.69
N ARG A 102 -19.23 -8.55 9.83
CA ARG A 102 -19.10 -9.50 8.71
C ARG A 102 -17.98 -9.19 7.71
N GLY A 103 -16.96 -8.45 8.10
CA GLY A 103 -15.82 -8.08 7.27
C GLY A 103 -15.97 -6.77 6.51
N GLN A 104 -17.04 -6.00 6.75
CA GLN A 104 -17.30 -4.74 6.02
C GLN A 104 -16.22 -3.68 6.23
N THR A 105 -15.69 -3.54 7.44
CA THR A 105 -14.60 -2.59 7.71
C THR A 105 -13.33 -3.01 7.00
N LEU A 106 -13.02 -4.31 7.03
CA LEU A 106 -11.85 -4.85 6.35
C LEU A 106 -11.91 -4.64 4.83
N ASP A 107 -13.09 -4.84 4.23
CA ASP A 107 -13.31 -4.61 2.81
C ASP A 107 -13.20 -3.11 2.45
N ALA A 108 -13.73 -2.22 3.30
CA ALA A 108 -13.60 -0.78 3.11
C ALA A 108 -12.14 -0.32 3.21
N LEU A 109 -11.38 -0.82 4.20
CA LEU A 109 -9.94 -0.54 4.32
C LEU A 109 -9.17 -1.02 3.08
N GLN A 110 -9.43 -2.24 2.63
CA GLN A 110 -8.81 -2.77 1.40
C GLN A 110 -9.09 -1.87 0.20
N TYR A 111 -10.32 -1.41 0.05
CA TYR A 111 -10.69 -0.51 -1.04
C TYR A 111 -9.93 0.82 -0.96
N LEU A 112 -9.83 1.43 0.22
CA LEU A 112 -9.11 2.68 0.43
C LEU A 112 -7.60 2.52 0.16
N VAL A 113 -6.98 1.46 0.67
CA VAL A 113 -5.55 1.16 0.38
C VAL A 113 -5.34 0.97 -1.12
N ASN A 114 -6.25 0.24 -1.79
CA ASN A 114 -6.17 0.04 -3.24
C ASN A 114 -6.22 1.37 -4.01
N LEU A 115 -7.07 2.31 -3.60
CA LEU A 115 -7.12 3.65 -4.20
C LEU A 115 -5.83 4.44 -3.96
N VAL A 116 -5.31 4.44 -2.72
CA VAL A 116 -4.10 5.20 -2.36
C VAL A 116 -2.89 4.68 -3.13
N VAL A 117 -2.69 3.38 -3.15
CA VAL A 117 -1.58 2.74 -3.87
C VAL A 117 -1.67 3.03 -5.38
N ASN A 118 -2.84 2.85 -5.98
CA ASN A 118 -3.00 3.01 -7.42
C ASN A 118 -3.06 4.47 -7.89
N LYS A 119 -3.30 5.43 -7.00
CA LYS A 119 -3.23 6.86 -7.35
C LYS A 119 -1.84 7.30 -7.80
N LYS A 120 -0.79 6.71 -7.22
CA LYS A 120 0.61 7.07 -7.49
C LYS A 120 1.33 6.04 -8.37
N SER A 121 0.76 4.86 -8.52
CA SER A 121 1.37 3.77 -9.28
C SER A 121 1.32 4.02 -10.79
N PRO A 122 2.41 3.75 -11.53
CA PRO A 122 2.41 3.80 -12.99
C PRO A 122 1.66 2.62 -13.65
N TYR A 123 1.29 1.60 -12.89
CA TYR A 123 0.53 0.43 -13.34
C TYR A 123 -0.42 -0.04 -12.24
N TYR A 124 -1.46 -0.78 -12.61
CA TYR A 124 -2.44 -1.26 -11.64
C TYR A 124 -1.86 -2.36 -10.73
N ILE A 125 -2.05 -2.18 -9.42
CA ILE A 125 -1.67 -3.13 -8.36
C ILE A 125 -2.92 -3.58 -7.65
N SER A 126 -3.14 -4.88 -7.60
CA SER A 126 -4.24 -5.49 -6.85
C SER A 126 -3.85 -5.63 -5.39
N VAL A 127 -4.57 -4.96 -4.50
CA VAL A 127 -4.33 -5.03 -3.06
C VAL A 127 -5.24 -6.07 -2.43
N MET A 128 -4.68 -6.95 -1.62
CA MET A 128 -5.39 -7.90 -0.79
C MET A 128 -5.01 -7.68 0.68
N LEU A 129 -6.00 -7.32 1.50
CA LEU A 129 -5.85 -7.03 2.91
C LEU A 129 -6.60 -8.07 3.73
N ASP A 130 -5.93 -8.70 4.69
CA ASP A 130 -6.52 -9.67 5.61
C ASP A 130 -6.01 -9.45 7.04
N THR A 131 -6.66 -10.06 7.99
CA THR A 131 -6.24 -10.11 9.39
C THR A 131 -6.53 -11.49 9.97
N GLU A 132 -5.48 -12.14 10.50
CA GLU A 132 -5.58 -13.43 11.18
C GLU A 132 -6.35 -14.51 10.39
N ASN A 133 -6.21 -14.53 9.07
CA ASN A 133 -6.96 -15.43 8.17
C ASN A 133 -8.49 -15.29 8.30
N TYR A 134 -8.99 -14.09 8.57
CA TYR A 134 -10.42 -13.87 8.75
C TYR A 134 -11.23 -14.29 7.52
N ARG A 135 -10.77 -13.98 6.30
CA ARG A 135 -11.50 -14.29 5.07
C ARG A 135 -11.73 -15.79 4.92
N GLN A 136 -10.73 -16.61 5.21
CA GLN A 136 -10.85 -18.06 5.16
C GLN A 136 -11.79 -18.58 6.26
N ARG A 137 -11.62 -18.15 7.52
CA ARG A 137 -12.51 -18.52 8.62
C ARG A 137 -13.97 -18.14 8.37
N ARG A 138 -14.19 -16.97 7.76
CA ARG A 138 -15.52 -16.48 7.40
C ARG A 138 -16.16 -17.34 6.32
N LYS A 139 -15.41 -17.71 5.30
CA LYS A 139 -15.85 -18.62 4.24
C LYS A 139 -16.30 -19.96 4.83
N GLU A 140 -15.48 -20.57 5.65
CA GLU A 140 -15.80 -21.85 6.32
C GLU A 140 -17.07 -21.76 7.18
N THR A 141 -17.22 -20.65 7.92
CA THR A 141 -18.42 -20.39 8.73
C THR A 141 -19.68 -20.33 7.86
N ILE A 142 -19.62 -19.64 6.72
CA ILE A 142 -20.75 -19.52 5.79
C ILE A 142 -21.06 -20.87 5.13
N GLU A 143 -20.05 -21.64 4.72
CA GLU A 143 -20.21 -22.98 4.15
C GLU A 143 -20.86 -23.95 5.15
N ASN A 144 -20.42 -23.94 6.40
CA ASN A 144 -20.99 -24.76 7.45
C ASN A 144 -22.45 -24.36 7.76
N LEU A 145 -22.72 -23.05 7.80
CA LEU A 145 -24.10 -22.56 7.94
C LEU A 145 -24.98 -23.05 6.80
N ALA A 146 -24.53 -22.95 5.56
CA ALA A 146 -25.26 -23.40 4.39
C ALA A 146 -25.55 -24.89 4.43
N ARG A 147 -24.55 -25.72 4.80
CA ARG A 147 -24.75 -27.19 4.97
C ARG A 147 -25.77 -27.51 6.06
N ASN A 148 -25.69 -26.82 7.21
CA ASN A 148 -26.61 -27.03 8.33
C ASN A 148 -28.04 -26.65 7.96
N VAL A 149 -28.22 -25.52 7.27
CA VAL A 149 -29.54 -25.07 6.79
C VAL A 149 -30.11 -26.04 5.76
N ALA A 150 -29.31 -26.45 4.78
CA ALA A 150 -29.72 -27.42 3.77
C ALA A 150 -30.15 -28.75 4.40
N SER A 151 -29.40 -29.26 5.38
CA SER A 151 -29.73 -30.44 6.12
C SER A 151 -31.06 -30.31 6.91
N LYS A 152 -31.26 -29.15 7.55
CA LYS A 152 -32.50 -28.87 8.29
C LYS A 152 -33.72 -28.81 7.34
N VAL A 153 -33.59 -28.10 6.22
CA VAL A 153 -34.66 -28.02 5.20
C VAL A 153 -34.98 -29.40 4.64
N LYS A 154 -33.95 -30.21 4.34
CA LYS A 154 -34.15 -31.60 3.86
C LYS A 154 -34.89 -32.46 4.85
N LYS A 155 -34.62 -32.31 6.16
CA LYS A 155 -35.28 -33.11 7.23
C LYS A 155 -36.70 -32.64 7.53
N THR A 156 -36.95 -31.33 7.47
CA THR A 156 -38.23 -30.74 7.91
C THR A 156 -39.21 -30.46 6.77
N GLY A 157 -38.76 -30.47 5.51
CA GLY A 157 -39.53 -30.06 4.36
C GLY A 157 -39.99 -28.58 4.35
N ARG A 158 -39.51 -27.79 5.35
CA ARG A 158 -39.91 -26.39 5.52
C ARG A 158 -38.84 -25.45 5.01
N PRO A 159 -39.19 -24.38 4.29
CA PRO A 159 -38.23 -23.39 3.88
C PRO A 159 -37.60 -22.68 5.08
N CYS A 160 -36.29 -22.44 5.03
CA CYS A 160 -35.56 -21.67 6.03
C CYS A 160 -35.15 -20.34 5.42
N LEU A 161 -35.67 -19.24 5.95
CA LEU A 161 -35.25 -17.90 5.55
C LEU A 161 -33.97 -17.53 6.29
N LEU A 162 -32.90 -17.33 5.55
CA LEU A 162 -31.69 -16.68 6.08
C LEU A 162 -31.91 -15.18 6.02
N TYR A 163 -32.04 -14.55 7.18
CA TYR A 163 -32.06 -13.09 7.27
C TYR A 163 -30.69 -12.54 6.89
N THR A 164 -30.54 -12.17 5.65
CA THR A 164 -29.39 -11.44 5.13
C THR A 164 -29.70 -9.95 5.04
N SER A 165 -30.74 -9.49 5.76
CA SER A 165 -31.13 -8.07 5.72
C SER A 165 -29.92 -7.18 5.96
N PRO A 166 -29.60 -6.26 5.05
CA PRO A 166 -28.74 -5.15 5.40
C PRO A 166 -29.41 -4.42 6.56
N SER A 167 -28.67 -4.20 7.64
CA SER A 167 -29.16 -3.35 8.72
C SER A 167 -29.36 -1.95 8.17
N PRO A 168 -30.47 -1.27 8.49
CA PRO A 168 -30.66 0.12 8.09
C PRO A 168 -29.54 1.00 8.56
#